data_1afe59c24768645f64c78c6fc62811c6
#
_entry.id   1afe59c24768645f64c78c6fc62811c6
#
_cell.length_a   1.000
_cell.length_b   1.000
_cell.length_c   1.000
_cell.angle_alpha   90.00
_cell.angle_beta   90.00
_cell.angle_gamma   90.00
#
_symmetry.space_group_name_H-M   'P 1'
#
loop_
_entity.id
_entity.type
_entity.pdbx_description
1 polymer ?
#
loop_
_entity_poly.entity_id
_entity_poly.type
_entity_poly.pdbx_seq_one_letter_code
_entity_poly.pdbx_strand_id
1 'polypeptide(L)'
;MSDRLAVLISFSGEGGVERMVLNLVEGFAERGVACDLLAIRADSAHLGALPKGVRFVDLGVRHSGLAVGPLVRYLRRERPQAMLVAKDRAIRAAVLARSLAGGTGPRIVGRLGTNLSAALEGRSGLARWLRVAPMRWIYPRVEHVICVSAGVLADTRTLTGLPAERLSVVRNPVITPRLAVLAAEALDHPWAQVSDPPLILGAGRLTEQKDFATLVRAFARVRAMRPARLVILGDGRQRALLEGLARELGVAEDVALPGFTPNPYAWMARARLFVLSSAWEGSPNVLTEALALGVPSVATNCPSGPWEILDQGRWGPLVPVGDDAALAEAMNATLDAPLPADQRRSAVAHYTRDAATDAYLRALGLGADHGTQESPPCSSR
;
A
#
# COMPACT_ATOMS: atom_id res chain seq x y z
N MET A 1 17.06 26.83 9.50
CA MET A 1 16.05 25.84 9.10
C MET A 1 15.70 25.06 10.36
N SER A 2 14.45 24.73 10.61
CA SER A 2 14.09 23.92 11.79
C SER A 2 14.42 22.46 11.49
N ASP A 3 14.94 21.71 12.48
CA ASP A 3 15.23 20.27 12.36
C ASP A 3 13.95 19.42 12.27
N ARG A 4 12.96 19.92 11.53
CA ARG A 4 11.62 19.35 11.41
C ARG A 4 11.40 18.72 10.05
N LEU A 5 10.84 17.53 10.06
CA LEU A 5 10.34 16.83 8.87
C LEU A 5 8.85 17.16 8.67
N ALA A 6 8.49 17.61 7.48
CA ALA A 6 7.09 17.71 7.07
C ALA A 6 6.66 16.45 6.33
N VAL A 7 5.53 15.86 6.67
CA VAL A 7 4.95 14.70 5.97
C VAL A 7 3.59 15.10 5.42
N LEU A 8 3.47 15.22 4.10
CA LEU A 8 2.25 15.67 3.43
C LEU A 8 1.48 14.48 2.84
N ILE A 9 0.23 14.34 3.24
CA ILE A 9 -0.68 13.31 2.72
C ILE A 9 -2.11 13.85 2.59
N SER A 10 -2.89 13.25 1.69
CA SER A 10 -4.34 13.40 1.64
C SER A 10 -5.00 12.20 2.30
N PHE A 11 -5.61 12.40 3.46
CA PHE A 11 -6.46 11.41 4.11
C PHE A 11 -7.83 11.41 3.44
N SER A 12 -8.08 10.45 2.58
CA SER A 12 -9.31 10.38 1.76
C SER A 12 -10.18 9.18 2.08
N GLY A 13 -9.99 8.59 3.26
CA GLY A 13 -10.69 7.39 3.74
C GLY A 13 -9.77 6.49 4.55
N GLU A 14 -10.05 5.19 4.52
CA GLU A 14 -9.41 4.17 5.35
C GLU A 14 -8.43 3.31 4.54
N GLY A 15 -7.65 3.94 3.67
CA GLY A 15 -6.77 3.25 2.73
C GLY A 15 -5.44 2.77 3.33
N GLY A 16 -4.88 1.68 2.78
CA GLY A 16 -3.57 1.15 3.20
C GLY A 16 -2.40 2.13 3.05
N VAL A 17 -2.50 3.14 2.17
CA VAL A 17 -1.48 4.21 2.05
C VAL A 17 -1.45 5.10 3.29
N GLU A 18 -2.60 5.36 3.88
CA GLU A 18 -2.74 6.22 5.06
C GLU A 18 -2.15 5.53 6.28
N ARG A 19 -2.48 4.25 6.49
CA ARG A 19 -1.87 3.43 7.55
C ARG A 19 -0.34 3.33 7.40
N MET A 20 0.14 3.13 6.17
CA MET A 20 1.56 3.09 5.88
C MET A 20 2.29 4.39 6.25
N VAL A 21 1.71 5.57 5.92
CA VAL A 21 2.31 6.87 6.29
C VAL A 21 2.33 7.04 7.81
N LEU A 22 1.29 6.62 8.51
CA LEU A 22 1.26 6.68 9.97
C LEU A 22 2.31 5.75 10.60
N ASN A 23 2.52 4.54 10.06
CA ASN A 23 3.60 3.66 10.49
C ASN A 23 4.99 4.32 10.30
N LEU A 24 5.22 5.03 9.19
CA LEU A 24 6.46 5.78 8.99
C LEU A 24 6.60 6.93 9.98
N VAL A 25 5.55 7.71 10.19
CA VAL A 25 5.55 8.84 11.13
C VAL A 25 5.82 8.36 12.55
N GLU A 26 5.27 7.20 12.95
CA GLU A 26 5.60 6.54 14.22
C GLU A 26 7.08 6.15 14.28
N GLY A 27 7.60 5.51 13.21
CA GLY A 27 9.01 5.17 13.12
C GLY A 27 9.96 6.37 13.16
N PHE A 28 9.59 7.50 12.56
CA PHE A 28 10.36 8.74 12.63
C PHE A 28 10.36 9.31 14.06
N ALA A 29 9.21 9.33 14.73
CA ALA A 29 9.07 9.81 16.10
C ALA A 29 9.90 8.96 17.09
N GLU A 30 9.91 7.64 16.95
CA GLU A 30 10.74 6.71 17.75
C GLU A 30 12.25 6.96 17.57
N ARG A 31 12.68 7.49 16.42
CA ARG A 31 14.05 7.90 16.15
C ARG A 31 14.35 9.35 16.57
N GLY A 32 13.42 10.00 17.27
CA GLY A 32 13.59 11.35 17.76
C GLY A 32 13.43 12.45 16.69
N VAL A 33 12.95 12.11 15.49
CA VAL A 33 12.72 13.09 14.43
C VAL A 33 11.41 13.84 14.68
N ALA A 34 11.50 15.16 14.90
CA ALA A 34 10.32 15.99 15.05
C ALA A 34 9.54 16.09 13.73
N CYS A 35 8.28 15.64 13.73
CA CYS A 35 7.45 15.55 12.54
C CYS A 35 6.23 16.47 12.58
N ASP A 36 5.94 17.11 11.46
CA ASP A 36 4.64 17.73 11.18
C ASP A 36 3.89 16.90 10.16
N LEU A 37 2.78 16.31 10.57
CA LEU A 37 1.88 15.58 9.68
C LEU A 37 0.85 16.55 9.09
N LEU A 38 1.05 16.90 7.80
CA LEU A 38 0.18 17.84 7.08
C LEU A 38 -0.90 17.05 6.33
N ALA A 39 -2.15 17.32 6.65
CA ALA A 39 -3.29 16.71 6.03
C ALA A 39 -3.93 17.62 4.97
N ILE A 40 -4.00 17.12 3.72
CA ILE A 40 -4.97 17.57 2.74
C ILE A 40 -6.20 16.71 2.95
N ARG A 41 -7.29 17.25 3.41
CA ARG A 41 -8.43 16.46 3.85
C ARG A 41 -8.10 15.55 5.06
N ALA A 42 -8.77 15.81 6.16
CA ALA A 42 -8.53 15.14 7.45
C ALA A 42 -9.60 14.10 7.82
N ASP A 43 -10.34 13.56 6.82
CA ASP A 43 -11.43 12.60 7.03
C ASP A 43 -10.86 11.18 7.11
N SER A 44 -10.33 10.77 8.28
CA SER A 44 -9.84 9.39 8.47
C SER A 44 -9.93 8.97 9.93
N ALA A 45 -10.46 7.78 10.19
CA ALA A 45 -10.49 7.17 11.51
C ALA A 45 -9.08 6.89 12.07
N HIS A 46 -8.06 6.86 11.23
CA HIS A 46 -6.67 6.62 11.63
C HIS A 46 -5.99 7.79 12.37
N LEU A 47 -6.63 8.97 12.42
CA LEU A 47 -6.05 10.18 13.06
C LEU A 47 -6.31 10.24 14.58
N GLY A 48 -7.01 9.28 15.17
CA GLY A 48 -7.46 9.32 16.58
C GLY A 48 -6.36 9.26 17.64
N ALA A 49 -5.14 8.77 17.32
CA ALA A 49 -4.00 8.75 18.23
C ALA A 49 -2.69 8.89 17.47
N LEU A 50 -2.16 10.09 17.41
CA LEU A 50 -0.84 10.34 16.84
C LEU A 50 0.27 10.07 17.86
N PRO A 51 1.45 9.59 17.42
CA PRO A 51 2.61 9.37 18.30
C PRO A 51 3.07 10.66 18.99
N LYS A 52 3.65 10.54 20.20
CA LYS A 52 4.29 11.67 20.88
C LYS A 52 5.37 12.27 19.97
N GLY A 53 5.45 13.61 19.93
CA GLY A 53 6.41 14.34 19.09
C GLY A 53 5.92 14.64 17.66
N VAL A 54 4.77 14.13 17.26
CA VAL A 54 4.14 14.44 15.98
C VAL A 54 3.09 15.53 16.14
N ARG A 55 3.27 16.63 15.40
CA ARG A 55 2.29 17.72 15.34
C ARG A 55 1.38 17.53 14.14
N PHE A 56 0.07 17.48 14.37
CA PHE A 56 -0.91 17.43 13.29
C PHE A 56 -1.21 18.84 12.77
N VAL A 57 -1.20 19.01 11.45
CA VAL A 57 -1.51 20.25 10.76
C VAL A 57 -2.56 19.99 9.69
N ASP A 58 -3.81 20.35 9.98
CA ASP A 58 -4.87 20.34 8.97
C ASP A 58 -4.71 21.56 8.06
N LEU A 59 -4.58 21.33 6.76
CA LEU A 59 -4.50 22.40 5.75
C LEU A 59 -5.87 23.04 5.45
N GLY A 60 -6.96 22.49 5.99
CA GLY A 60 -8.33 23.01 5.84
C GLY A 60 -8.87 22.92 4.40
N VAL A 61 -8.39 21.99 3.59
CA VAL A 61 -8.77 21.87 2.18
C VAL A 61 -9.11 20.42 1.81
N ARG A 62 -10.03 20.26 0.86
CA ARG A 62 -10.51 18.94 0.43
C ARG A 62 -9.80 18.40 -0.82
N HIS A 63 -9.05 19.23 -1.55
CA HIS A 63 -8.40 18.86 -2.80
C HIS A 63 -6.95 19.36 -2.85
N SER A 64 -6.05 18.54 -3.41
CA SER A 64 -4.62 18.85 -3.49
C SER A 64 -4.33 20.17 -4.24
N GLY A 65 -5.15 20.54 -5.23
CA GLY A 65 -4.98 21.80 -5.95
C GLY A 65 -5.19 23.04 -5.06
N LEU A 66 -6.09 22.95 -4.08
CA LEU A 66 -6.36 24.03 -3.11
C LEU A 66 -5.31 24.10 -1.99
N ALA A 67 -4.47 23.07 -1.84
CA ALA A 67 -3.46 23.00 -0.80
C ALA A 67 -2.27 23.93 -1.03
N VAL A 68 -2.09 24.48 -2.23
CA VAL A 68 -0.90 25.29 -2.57
C VAL A 68 -0.78 26.53 -1.67
N GLY A 69 -1.84 27.31 -1.49
CA GLY A 69 -1.82 28.50 -0.63
C GLY A 69 -1.51 28.20 0.85
N PRO A 70 -2.23 27.27 1.49
CA PRO A 70 -1.90 26.81 2.84
C PRO A 70 -0.46 26.27 2.97
N LEU A 71 0.03 25.51 1.99
CA LEU A 71 1.40 25.00 1.97
C LEU A 71 2.43 26.13 1.87
N VAL A 72 2.19 27.15 1.04
CA VAL A 72 3.08 28.34 0.97
C VAL A 72 3.19 29.01 2.33
N ARG A 73 2.07 29.23 3.03
CA ARG A 73 2.06 29.81 4.37
C ARG A 73 2.83 28.95 5.37
N TYR A 74 2.60 27.64 5.35
CA TYR A 74 3.32 26.68 6.18
C TYR A 74 4.83 26.72 5.91
N LEU A 75 5.27 26.62 4.65
CA LEU A 75 6.67 26.61 4.27
C LEU A 75 7.40 27.92 4.66
N ARG A 76 6.75 29.08 4.53
CA ARG A 76 7.33 30.37 4.93
C ARG A 76 7.49 30.48 6.44
N ARG A 77 6.54 29.97 7.20
CA ARG A 77 6.51 30.06 8.67
C ARG A 77 7.42 29.02 9.32
N GLU A 78 7.28 27.75 8.95
CA GLU A 78 7.91 26.63 9.67
C GLU A 78 9.28 26.25 9.10
N ARG A 79 9.53 26.50 7.82
CA ARG A 79 10.81 26.25 7.11
C ARG A 79 11.39 24.86 7.41
N PRO A 80 10.66 23.78 7.16
CA PRO A 80 11.13 22.42 7.45
C PRO A 80 12.38 22.10 6.63
N GLN A 81 13.27 21.25 7.17
CA GLN A 81 14.48 20.81 6.49
C GLN A 81 14.16 19.91 5.29
N ALA A 82 13.20 19.00 5.48
CA ALA A 82 12.77 18.06 4.45
C ALA A 82 11.25 17.90 4.46
N MET A 83 10.72 17.44 3.32
CA MET A 83 9.30 17.15 3.15
C MET A 83 9.13 15.80 2.43
N LEU A 84 8.50 14.83 3.11
CA LEU A 84 7.99 13.60 2.50
C LEU A 84 6.59 13.85 1.96
N VAL A 85 6.35 13.54 0.70
CA VAL A 85 5.05 13.78 0.06
C VAL A 85 4.49 12.50 -0.53
N ALA A 86 3.38 12.02 0.00
CA ALA A 86 2.69 10.83 -0.47
C ALA A 86 1.60 11.19 -1.51
N LYS A 87 1.54 10.42 -2.59
CA LYS A 87 0.63 10.54 -3.75
C LYS A 87 1.00 11.69 -4.72
N ASP A 88 0.93 11.39 -6.02
CA ASP A 88 1.34 12.27 -7.11
C ASP A 88 0.71 13.70 -7.06
N ARG A 89 -0.60 13.81 -6.81
CA ARG A 89 -1.25 15.13 -6.77
C ARG A 89 -0.72 16.01 -5.65
N ALA A 90 -0.36 15.42 -4.51
CA ALA A 90 0.24 16.14 -3.40
C ALA A 90 1.68 16.58 -3.74
N ILE A 91 2.46 15.74 -4.46
CA ILE A 91 3.81 16.09 -4.94
C ILE A 91 3.75 17.34 -5.81
N ARG A 92 2.78 17.41 -6.73
CA ARG A 92 2.60 18.58 -7.60
C ARG A 92 2.30 19.85 -6.79
N ALA A 93 1.40 19.75 -5.80
CA ALA A 93 1.06 20.88 -4.93
C ALA A 93 2.25 21.33 -4.09
N ALA A 94 3.03 20.39 -3.55
CA ALA A 94 4.22 20.69 -2.73
C ALA A 94 5.32 21.40 -3.55
N VAL A 95 5.61 20.92 -4.77
CA VAL A 95 6.60 21.54 -5.67
C VAL A 95 6.17 22.96 -6.04
N LEU A 96 4.90 23.15 -6.41
CA LEU A 96 4.38 24.48 -6.72
C LEU A 96 4.44 25.42 -5.50
N ALA A 97 4.03 24.92 -4.34
CA ALA A 97 4.08 25.70 -3.10
C ALA A 97 5.51 26.10 -2.73
N ARG A 98 6.48 25.19 -2.87
CA ARG A 98 7.91 25.51 -2.64
C ARG A 98 8.40 26.61 -3.58
N SER A 99 8.05 26.53 -4.87
CA SER A 99 8.43 27.56 -5.85
C SER A 99 7.84 28.94 -5.51
N LEU A 100 6.62 28.98 -4.99
CA LEU A 100 5.94 30.23 -4.60
C LEU A 100 6.33 30.73 -3.20
N ALA A 101 6.85 29.88 -2.33
CA ALA A 101 7.28 30.26 -1.00
C ALA A 101 8.52 31.16 -1.03
N GLY A 102 9.35 31.04 -2.06
CA GLY A 102 10.62 31.77 -2.21
C GLY A 102 11.73 31.21 -1.31
N GLY A 103 12.98 31.55 -1.61
CA GLY A 103 14.15 31.12 -0.83
C GLY A 103 14.51 29.63 -1.04
N THR A 104 15.43 29.15 -0.19
CA THR A 104 15.81 27.73 -0.13
C THR A 104 14.72 26.94 0.58
N GLY A 105 13.88 26.25 -0.19
CA GLY A 105 12.80 25.41 0.37
C GLY A 105 13.32 24.05 0.87
N PRO A 106 12.45 23.21 1.45
CA PRO A 106 12.79 21.88 1.95
C PRO A 106 13.22 20.96 0.82
N ARG A 107 14.06 19.97 1.15
CA ARG A 107 14.28 18.79 0.30
C ARG A 107 12.96 18.04 0.14
N ILE A 108 12.43 17.91 -1.08
CA ILE A 108 11.19 17.18 -1.33
C ILE A 108 11.52 15.75 -1.76
N VAL A 109 11.00 14.78 -1.01
CA VAL A 109 11.02 13.37 -1.36
C VAL A 109 9.59 12.93 -1.66
N GLY A 110 9.35 12.53 -2.92
CA GLY A 110 8.06 12.00 -3.34
C GLY A 110 7.93 10.51 -3.05
N ARG A 111 6.73 10.05 -2.66
CA ARG A 111 6.43 8.62 -2.52
C ARG A 111 5.30 8.24 -3.46
N LEU A 112 5.56 7.26 -4.35
CA LEU A 112 4.59 6.71 -5.28
C LEU A 112 4.27 5.25 -4.94
N GLY A 113 2.98 4.95 -4.88
CA GLY A 113 2.47 3.65 -4.44
C GLY A 113 1.52 2.98 -5.43
N THR A 114 1.52 3.38 -6.70
CA THR A 114 0.61 2.83 -7.71
C THR A 114 1.32 2.82 -9.06
N ASN A 115 1.17 1.74 -9.83
CA ASN A 115 1.51 1.71 -11.23
C ASN A 115 0.50 2.59 -11.98
N LEU A 116 0.96 3.77 -12.42
CA LEU A 116 0.05 4.77 -12.98
C LEU A 116 -0.38 4.41 -14.40
N SER A 117 0.51 3.81 -15.20
CA SER A 117 0.18 3.34 -16.55
C SER A 117 -0.94 2.31 -16.52
N ALA A 118 -0.84 1.31 -15.66
CA ALA A 118 -1.89 0.31 -15.47
C ALA A 118 -3.21 0.93 -14.95
N ALA A 119 -3.13 1.85 -14.00
CA ALA A 119 -4.32 2.55 -13.48
C ALA A 119 -5.01 3.47 -14.51
N LEU A 120 -4.34 3.79 -15.61
CA LEU A 120 -4.86 4.60 -16.72
C LEU A 120 -5.18 3.77 -17.98
N GLU A 121 -5.03 2.47 -17.90
CA GLU A 121 -5.41 1.57 -18.99
C GLU A 121 -6.91 1.71 -19.29
N GLY A 122 -7.28 1.66 -20.57
CA GLY A 122 -8.68 1.88 -21.01
C GLY A 122 -9.14 3.34 -21.04
N ARG A 123 -8.34 4.32 -20.54
CA ARG A 123 -8.68 5.74 -20.66
C ARG A 123 -8.26 6.31 -22.01
N SER A 124 -8.99 7.35 -22.47
CA SER A 124 -8.65 8.05 -23.72
C SER A 124 -7.22 8.60 -23.68
N GLY A 125 -6.56 8.68 -24.85
CA GLY A 125 -5.20 9.21 -24.98
C GLY A 125 -5.06 10.62 -24.41
N LEU A 126 -6.05 11.50 -24.60
CA LEU A 126 -6.07 12.85 -24.04
C LEU A 126 -6.12 12.82 -22.50
N ALA A 127 -6.97 11.98 -21.90
CA ALA A 127 -7.06 11.86 -20.45
C ALA A 127 -5.74 11.33 -19.83
N ARG A 128 -5.09 10.38 -20.50
CA ARG A 128 -3.76 9.88 -20.12
C ARG A 128 -2.72 11.00 -20.21
N TRP A 129 -2.69 11.73 -21.32
CA TRP A 129 -1.75 12.83 -21.54
C TRP A 129 -1.91 13.92 -20.47
N LEU A 130 -3.13 14.41 -20.23
CA LEU A 130 -3.40 15.40 -19.18
C LEU A 130 -2.99 14.92 -17.79
N ARG A 131 -3.02 13.64 -17.56
CA ARG A 131 -2.63 13.04 -16.28
C ARG A 131 -1.11 12.90 -16.12
N VAL A 132 -0.40 12.59 -17.20
CA VAL A 132 1.03 12.26 -17.22
C VAL A 132 1.92 13.45 -17.56
N ALA A 133 1.54 14.28 -18.54
CA ALA A 133 2.37 15.37 -19.01
C ALA A 133 2.89 16.30 -17.88
N PRO A 134 2.10 16.68 -16.87
CA PRO A 134 2.60 17.49 -15.76
C PRO A 134 3.72 16.83 -14.94
N MET A 135 3.79 15.49 -14.94
CA MET A 135 4.86 14.78 -14.21
C MET A 135 6.24 15.09 -14.80
N ARG A 136 6.35 15.13 -16.13
CA ARG A 136 7.62 15.43 -16.83
C ARG A 136 8.18 16.81 -16.48
N TRP A 137 7.32 17.76 -16.15
CA TRP A 137 7.73 19.13 -15.79
C TRP A 137 7.95 19.32 -14.29
N ILE A 138 7.22 18.62 -13.46
CA ILE A 138 7.22 18.80 -12.00
C ILE A 138 8.28 17.92 -11.34
N TYR A 139 8.39 16.66 -11.74
CA TYR A 139 9.26 15.70 -11.07
C TYR A 139 10.77 16.01 -11.16
N PRO A 140 11.30 16.64 -12.23
CA PRO A 140 12.67 17.13 -12.19
C PRO A 140 13.00 18.10 -11.05
N ARG A 141 11.99 18.66 -10.39
CA ARG A 141 12.13 19.54 -9.23
C ARG A 141 11.99 18.83 -7.87
N VAL A 142 11.78 17.52 -7.88
CA VAL A 142 11.73 16.67 -6.67
C VAL A 142 13.12 16.06 -6.50
N GLU A 143 13.73 16.13 -5.33
CA GLU A 143 15.10 15.68 -5.11
C GLU A 143 15.25 14.17 -5.20
N HIS A 144 14.23 13.42 -4.72
CA HIS A 144 14.20 11.96 -4.80
C HIS A 144 12.77 11.43 -4.85
N VAL A 145 12.56 10.29 -5.51
CA VAL A 145 11.26 9.62 -5.54
C VAL A 145 11.41 8.18 -5.07
N ILE A 146 10.71 7.85 -4.01
CA ILE A 146 10.61 6.50 -3.48
C ILE A 146 9.41 5.80 -4.14
N CYS A 147 9.67 4.66 -4.73
CA CYS A 147 8.69 3.75 -5.31
C CYS A 147 8.53 2.51 -4.42
N VAL A 148 7.31 1.99 -4.28
CA VAL A 148 7.01 0.88 -3.36
C VAL A 148 7.39 -0.49 -3.91
N SER A 149 7.70 -0.56 -5.21
CA SER A 149 8.06 -1.79 -5.93
C SER A 149 8.91 -1.46 -7.15
N ALA A 150 9.64 -2.44 -7.67
CA ALA A 150 10.42 -2.29 -8.89
C ALA A 150 9.52 -1.97 -10.11
N GLY A 151 8.33 -2.57 -10.16
CA GLY A 151 7.35 -2.27 -11.20
C GLY A 151 6.87 -0.82 -11.17
N VAL A 152 6.60 -0.25 -9.97
CA VAL A 152 6.27 1.18 -9.83
C VAL A 152 7.45 2.07 -10.16
N LEU A 153 8.69 1.65 -9.85
CA LEU A 153 9.89 2.40 -10.23
C LEU A 153 10.05 2.46 -11.75
N ALA A 154 9.95 1.32 -12.43
CA ALA A 154 10.05 1.25 -13.88
C ALA A 154 8.99 2.12 -14.58
N ASP A 155 7.74 2.04 -14.14
CA ASP A 155 6.64 2.89 -14.61
C ASP A 155 6.93 4.37 -14.38
N THR A 156 7.34 4.74 -13.16
CA THR A 156 7.68 6.13 -12.79
C THR A 156 8.81 6.67 -13.67
N ARG A 157 9.87 5.89 -13.88
CA ARG A 157 11.00 6.28 -14.74
C ARG A 157 10.53 6.57 -16.16
N THR A 158 9.72 5.69 -16.73
CA THR A 158 9.15 5.85 -18.07
C THR A 158 8.29 7.12 -18.19
N LEU A 159 7.44 7.38 -17.18
CA LEU A 159 6.51 8.51 -17.21
C LEU A 159 7.20 9.86 -16.97
N THR A 160 8.20 9.89 -16.09
CA THR A 160 8.83 11.14 -15.62
C THR A 160 10.14 11.48 -16.35
N GLY A 161 10.84 10.47 -16.87
CA GLY A 161 12.20 10.61 -17.43
C GLY A 161 13.28 10.87 -16.37
N LEU A 162 13.00 10.63 -15.07
CA LEU A 162 13.99 10.81 -14.02
C LEU A 162 15.16 9.83 -14.16
N PRO A 163 16.39 10.26 -13.88
CA PRO A 163 17.55 9.39 -13.85
C PRO A 163 17.47 8.42 -12.66
N ALA A 164 18.16 7.28 -12.78
CA ALA A 164 18.06 6.17 -11.82
C ALA A 164 18.45 6.59 -10.39
N GLU A 165 19.44 7.47 -10.26
CA GLU A 165 20.00 7.95 -8.98
C GLU A 165 18.96 8.73 -8.15
N ARG A 166 17.90 9.22 -8.80
CA ARG A 166 16.80 9.96 -8.16
C ARG A 166 15.60 9.08 -7.85
N LEU A 167 15.71 7.79 -8.08
CA LEU A 167 14.66 6.80 -7.84
C LEU A 167 15.19 5.70 -6.93
N SER A 168 14.39 5.25 -6.00
CA SER A 168 14.70 4.05 -5.21
C SER A 168 13.45 3.24 -4.92
N VAL A 169 13.64 1.95 -4.65
CA VAL A 169 12.58 1.08 -4.15
C VAL A 169 12.72 0.99 -2.64
N VAL A 170 11.67 1.41 -1.91
CA VAL A 170 11.55 1.15 -0.48
C VAL A 170 10.24 0.43 -0.24
N ARG A 171 10.31 -0.75 0.35
CA ARG A 171 9.15 -1.57 0.67
C ARG A 171 8.27 -0.86 1.70
N ASN A 172 6.96 -1.13 1.65
CA ASN A 172 6.03 -0.53 2.60
C ASN A 172 6.30 -1.02 4.03
N PRO A 173 6.17 -0.16 5.05
CA PRO A 173 6.32 -0.48 6.47
C PRO A 173 5.08 -1.23 6.99
N VAL A 174 4.92 -2.48 6.57
CA VAL A 174 3.73 -3.29 6.85
C VAL A 174 3.85 -4.02 8.18
N ILE A 175 5.03 -4.63 8.42
CA ILE A 175 5.28 -5.42 9.63
C ILE A 175 5.66 -4.47 10.77
N THR A 176 4.73 -4.36 11.72
CA THR A 176 4.88 -3.55 12.94
C THR A 176 4.71 -4.43 14.17
N PRO A 177 5.20 -4.02 15.37
CA PRO A 177 4.98 -4.75 16.62
C PRO A 177 3.48 -4.99 16.92
N ARG A 178 2.59 -4.13 16.44
CA ARG A 178 1.15 -4.24 16.65
C ARG A 178 0.48 -5.34 15.83
N LEU A 179 1.10 -5.79 14.72
CA LEU A 179 0.49 -6.76 13.80
C LEU A 179 0.07 -8.04 14.52
N ALA A 180 0.98 -8.65 15.30
CA ALA A 180 0.71 -9.89 16.02
C ALA A 180 -0.32 -9.69 17.16
N VAL A 181 -0.27 -8.55 17.84
CA VAL A 181 -1.21 -8.22 18.92
C VAL A 181 -2.63 -8.11 18.36
N LEU A 182 -2.82 -7.36 17.28
CA LEU A 182 -4.11 -7.18 16.62
C LEU A 182 -4.64 -8.49 16.00
N ALA A 183 -3.75 -9.35 15.51
CA ALA A 183 -4.11 -10.65 14.96
C ALA A 183 -4.66 -11.61 16.03
N ALA A 184 -4.22 -11.47 17.29
CA ALA A 184 -4.65 -12.27 18.41
C ALA A 184 -5.99 -11.81 19.03
N GLU A 185 -6.49 -10.64 18.66
CA GLU A 185 -7.76 -10.13 19.19
C GLU A 185 -8.94 -11.06 18.87
N ALA A 186 -9.91 -11.08 19.79
CA ALA A 186 -11.15 -11.82 19.59
C ALA A 186 -11.95 -11.26 18.40
N LEU A 187 -12.59 -12.14 17.65
CA LEU A 187 -13.43 -11.77 16.51
C LEU A 187 -14.84 -12.33 16.75
N ASP A 188 -15.80 -11.43 16.89
CA ASP A 188 -17.22 -11.79 17.09
C ASP A 188 -17.89 -12.01 15.73
N HIS A 189 -17.69 -13.20 15.18
CA HIS A 189 -18.36 -13.64 13.96
C HIS A 189 -18.44 -15.18 13.95
N PRO A 190 -19.62 -15.79 13.64
CA PRO A 190 -19.79 -17.23 13.70
C PRO A 190 -18.75 -18.03 12.88
N TRP A 191 -18.37 -17.51 11.71
CA TRP A 191 -17.40 -18.18 10.85
C TRP A 191 -15.96 -18.07 11.34
N ALA A 192 -15.66 -17.17 12.24
CA ALA A 192 -14.34 -17.02 12.84
C ALA A 192 -14.12 -17.95 14.04
N GLN A 193 -15.19 -18.55 14.58
CA GLN A 193 -15.16 -19.44 15.73
C GLN A 193 -14.95 -20.91 15.33
N VAL A 194 -15.06 -21.23 14.05
CA VAL A 194 -14.96 -22.60 13.53
C VAL A 194 -13.92 -22.67 12.41
N SER A 195 -13.15 -23.75 12.40
CA SER A 195 -12.10 -24.00 11.39
C SER A 195 -12.61 -24.72 10.15
N ASP A 196 -13.78 -25.30 10.21
CA ASP A 196 -14.42 -26.07 9.13
C ASP A 196 -15.87 -25.60 8.94
N PRO A 197 -16.32 -25.29 7.72
CA PRO A 197 -15.52 -25.26 6.47
C PRO A 197 -14.46 -24.14 6.44
N PRO A 198 -13.38 -24.33 5.62
CA PRO A 198 -12.25 -23.40 5.55
C PRO A 198 -12.69 -22.00 5.14
N LEU A 199 -12.15 -21.00 5.84
CA LEU A 199 -12.38 -19.58 5.57
C LEU A 199 -11.38 -19.06 4.54
N ILE A 200 -11.88 -18.57 3.42
CA ILE A 200 -11.14 -17.86 2.38
C ILE A 200 -11.37 -16.38 2.57
N LEU A 201 -10.31 -15.57 2.52
CA LEU A 201 -10.36 -14.14 2.81
C LEU A 201 -9.86 -13.30 1.63
N GLY A 202 -10.66 -12.32 1.24
CA GLY A 202 -10.25 -11.16 0.43
C GLY A 202 -10.32 -9.89 1.25
N ALA A 203 -9.45 -8.90 1.01
CA ALA A 203 -9.50 -7.63 1.72
C ALA A 203 -9.10 -6.44 0.84
N GLY A 204 -9.91 -5.38 0.84
CA GLY A 204 -9.64 -4.17 0.08
C GLY A 204 -10.91 -3.38 -0.25
N ARG A 205 -10.74 -2.23 -0.89
CA ARG A 205 -11.89 -1.44 -1.35
C ARG A 205 -12.65 -2.18 -2.45
N LEU A 206 -13.98 -2.21 -2.38
CA LEU A 206 -14.83 -2.85 -3.38
C LEU A 206 -14.90 -2.00 -4.67
N THR A 207 -13.86 -2.13 -5.51
CA THR A 207 -13.65 -1.36 -6.74
C THR A 207 -13.13 -2.27 -7.85
N GLU A 208 -13.19 -1.81 -9.09
CA GLU A 208 -12.64 -2.51 -10.27
C GLU A 208 -11.17 -2.91 -10.10
N GLN A 209 -10.37 -2.07 -9.40
CA GLN A 209 -8.97 -2.37 -9.12
C GLN A 209 -8.78 -3.70 -8.39
N LYS A 210 -9.65 -4.00 -7.42
CA LYS A 210 -9.53 -5.20 -6.57
C LYS A 210 -10.17 -6.44 -7.20
N ASP A 211 -11.00 -6.24 -8.20
CA ASP A 211 -11.65 -7.29 -9.00
C ASP A 211 -12.18 -8.47 -8.16
N PHE A 212 -12.95 -8.13 -7.12
CA PHE A 212 -13.60 -9.15 -6.29
C PHE A 212 -14.68 -9.94 -7.05
N ALA A 213 -15.11 -9.46 -8.22
CA ALA A 213 -16.00 -10.23 -9.09
C ALA A 213 -15.32 -11.53 -9.57
N THR A 214 -14.06 -11.45 -9.98
CA THR A 214 -13.25 -12.64 -10.31
C THR A 214 -13.09 -13.55 -9.09
N LEU A 215 -12.89 -13.00 -7.88
CA LEU A 215 -12.81 -13.82 -6.66
C LEU A 215 -14.13 -14.54 -6.36
N VAL A 216 -15.28 -13.89 -6.48
CA VAL A 216 -16.60 -14.51 -6.24
C VAL A 216 -16.87 -15.62 -7.26
N ARG A 217 -16.53 -15.45 -8.55
CA ARG A 217 -16.64 -16.51 -9.57
C ARG A 217 -15.72 -17.68 -9.25
N ALA A 218 -14.45 -17.42 -8.91
CA ALA A 218 -13.50 -18.45 -8.52
C ALA A 218 -13.99 -19.20 -7.28
N PHE A 219 -14.53 -18.49 -6.29
CA PHE A 219 -15.09 -19.09 -5.09
C PHE A 219 -16.27 -20.02 -5.41
N ALA A 220 -17.17 -19.64 -6.31
CA ALA A 220 -18.28 -20.50 -6.72
C ALA A 220 -17.77 -21.84 -7.32
N ARG A 221 -16.67 -21.82 -8.09
CA ARG A 221 -16.03 -23.05 -8.59
C ARG A 221 -15.42 -23.88 -7.45
N VAL A 222 -14.75 -23.25 -6.49
CA VAL A 222 -14.23 -23.95 -5.30
C VAL A 222 -15.38 -24.59 -4.52
N ARG A 223 -16.47 -23.84 -4.32
CA ARG A 223 -17.64 -24.27 -3.57
C ARG A 223 -18.37 -25.45 -4.20
N ALA A 224 -18.33 -25.56 -5.53
CA ALA A 224 -18.85 -26.73 -6.24
C ALA A 224 -18.04 -28.03 -5.98
N MET A 225 -16.78 -27.90 -5.54
CA MET A 225 -15.87 -29.04 -5.29
C MET A 225 -15.79 -29.41 -3.80
N ARG A 226 -15.92 -28.43 -2.89
CA ARG A 226 -15.78 -28.62 -1.44
C ARG A 226 -16.55 -27.57 -0.63
N PRO A 227 -16.95 -27.88 0.60
CA PRO A 227 -17.42 -26.86 1.53
C PRO A 227 -16.32 -25.80 1.74
N ALA A 228 -16.70 -24.52 1.66
CA ALA A 228 -15.83 -23.39 1.94
C ALA A 228 -16.66 -22.14 2.26
N ARG A 229 -16.09 -21.14 2.89
CA ARG A 229 -16.67 -19.84 3.15
C ARG A 229 -15.78 -18.73 2.62
N LEU A 230 -16.37 -17.68 2.06
CA LEU A 230 -15.66 -16.52 1.57
C LEU A 230 -16.05 -15.28 2.38
N VAL A 231 -15.05 -14.59 2.92
CA VAL A 231 -15.23 -13.26 3.51
C VAL A 231 -14.45 -12.24 2.67
N ILE A 232 -15.10 -11.14 2.30
CA ILE A 232 -14.48 -10.00 1.63
C ILE A 232 -14.59 -8.77 2.52
N LEU A 233 -13.47 -8.37 3.13
CA LEU A 233 -13.40 -7.20 4.00
C LEU A 233 -13.23 -5.92 3.20
N GLY A 234 -14.00 -4.91 3.55
CA GLY A 234 -13.93 -3.59 2.96
C GLY A 234 -15.26 -3.11 2.43
N ASP A 235 -15.26 -1.88 1.90
CA ASP A 235 -16.43 -1.26 1.35
C ASP A 235 -16.13 -0.56 0.01
N GLY A 236 -17.17 -0.26 -0.75
CA GLY A 236 -17.05 0.43 -2.02
C GLY A 236 -18.26 0.25 -2.93
N ARG A 237 -18.22 0.94 -4.05
CA ARG A 237 -19.35 1.04 -4.98
C ARG A 237 -19.73 -0.28 -5.68
N GLN A 238 -18.88 -1.31 -5.60
CA GLN A 238 -19.20 -2.61 -6.19
C GLN A 238 -19.92 -3.58 -5.23
N ARG A 239 -20.26 -3.17 -3.99
CA ARG A 239 -20.95 -4.04 -3.01
C ARG A 239 -22.18 -4.72 -3.60
N ALA A 240 -23.13 -3.93 -4.10
CA ALA A 240 -24.38 -4.47 -4.65
C ALA A 240 -24.17 -5.42 -5.84
N LEU A 241 -23.15 -5.15 -6.67
CA LEU A 241 -22.75 -6.04 -7.77
C LEU A 241 -22.24 -7.37 -7.25
N LEU A 242 -21.39 -7.36 -6.22
CA LEU A 242 -20.82 -8.60 -5.65
C LEU A 242 -21.88 -9.44 -4.93
N GLU A 243 -22.79 -8.82 -4.18
CA GLU A 243 -23.93 -9.49 -3.56
C GLU A 243 -24.89 -10.07 -4.60
N GLY A 244 -25.13 -9.35 -5.71
CA GLY A 244 -25.91 -9.84 -6.83
C GLY A 244 -25.27 -11.05 -7.50
N LEU A 245 -23.96 -10.97 -7.78
CA LEU A 245 -23.19 -12.04 -8.38
C LEU A 245 -23.15 -13.30 -7.52
N ALA A 246 -23.00 -13.16 -6.18
CA ALA A 246 -23.03 -14.30 -5.26
C ALA A 246 -24.41 -15.03 -5.29
N ARG A 247 -25.50 -14.27 -5.40
CA ARG A 247 -26.87 -14.84 -5.55
C ARG A 247 -27.03 -15.54 -6.89
N GLU A 248 -26.60 -14.92 -7.99
CA GLU A 248 -26.66 -15.50 -9.33
C GLU A 248 -25.91 -16.82 -9.43
N LEU A 249 -24.76 -16.91 -8.76
CA LEU A 249 -23.93 -18.13 -8.73
C LEU A 249 -24.37 -19.15 -7.67
N GLY A 250 -25.41 -18.87 -6.88
CA GLY A 250 -25.94 -19.78 -5.86
C GLY A 250 -25.05 -19.98 -4.64
N VAL A 251 -24.17 -19.03 -4.33
CA VAL A 251 -23.21 -19.11 -3.21
C VAL A 251 -23.42 -18.01 -2.16
N ALA A 252 -24.54 -17.32 -2.19
CA ALA A 252 -24.79 -16.16 -1.30
C ALA A 252 -24.72 -16.51 0.19
N GLU A 253 -25.14 -17.70 0.60
CA GLU A 253 -25.11 -18.16 2.00
C GLU A 253 -23.68 -18.45 2.51
N ASP A 254 -22.72 -18.64 1.59
CA ASP A 254 -21.32 -18.93 1.88
C ASP A 254 -20.39 -17.72 1.62
N VAL A 255 -20.96 -16.56 1.26
CA VAL A 255 -20.23 -15.31 1.00
C VAL A 255 -20.66 -14.21 1.96
N ALA A 256 -19.73 -13.65 2.72
CA ALA A 256 -20.00 -12.52 3.61
C ALA A 256 -19.18 -11.28 3.21
N LEU A 257 -19.86 -10.13 3.17
CA LEU A 257 -19.28 -8.80 2.99
C LEU A 257 -19.54 -7.95 4.24
N PRO A 258 -18.81 -8.17 5.36
CA PRO A 258 -19.09 -7.49 6.63
C PRO A 258 -18.81 -5.98 6.62
N GLY A 259 -18.24 -5.48 5.54
CA GLY A 259 -17.88 -4.07 5.41
C GLY A 259 -16.44 -3.78 5.80
N PHE A 260 -16.17 -2.50 6.06
CA PHE A 260 -14.87 -2.08 6.56
C PHE A 260 -14.66 -2.59 8.00
N THR A 261 -13.46 -3.10 8.26
CA THR A 261 -13.03 -3.45 9.62
C THR A 261 -11.73 -2.70 9.97
N PRO A 262 -11.66 -2.08 11.15
CA PRO A 262 -10.43 -1.42 11.61
C PRO A 262 -9.31 -2.43 11.88
N ASN A 263 -9.64 -3.67 12.24
CA ASN A 263 -8.70 -4.76 12.48
C ASN A 263 -8.90 -5.94 11.51
N PRO A 264 -8.34 -5.89 10.29
CA PRO A 264 -8.39 -7.02 9.36
C PRO A 264 -7.50 -8.19 9.78
N TYR A 265 -6.53 -7.97 10.68
CA TYR A 265 -5.55 -8.98 11.07
C TYR A 265 -6.16 -10.12 11.86
N ALA A 266 -7.17 -9.84 12.68
CA ALA A 266 -7.93 -10.86 13.39
C ALA A 266 -8.65 -11.83 12.44
N TRP A 267 -9.14 -11.33 11.31
CA TRP A 267 -9.70 -12.15 10.22
C TRP A 267 -8.60 -12.93 9.48
N MET A 268 -7.48 -12.26 9.14
CA MET A 268 -6.35 -12.89 8.46
C MET A 268 -5.81 -14.07 9.27
N ALA A 269 -5.63 -13.91 10.58
CA ALA A 269 -5.12 -14.98 11.45
C ALA A 269 -6.01 -16.22 11.50
N ARG A 270 -7.29 -16.09 11.16
CA ARG A 270 -8.27 -17.19 11.11
C ARG A 270 -8.51 -17.75 9.71
N ALA A 271 -8.03 -17.06 8.69
CA ALA A 271 -8.17 -17.49 7.30
C ALA A 271 -7.28 -18.70 7.00
N ARG A 272 -7.85 -19.67 6.30
CA ARG A 272 -7.12 -20.82 5.73
C ARG A 272 -6.44 -20.45 4.41
N LEU A 273 -6.94 -19.41 3.75
CA LEU A 273 -6.42 -18.91 2.49
C LEU A 273 -6.71 -17.41 2.37
N PHE A 274 -5.73 -16.63 1.98
CA PHE A 274 -5.89 -15.24 1.53
C PHE A 274 -5.81 -15.16 0.01
N VAL A 275 -6.71 -14.41 -0.62
CA VAL A 275 -6.74 -14.25 -2.08
C VAL A 275 -6.69 -12.79 -2.47
N LEU A 276 -5.73 -12.45 -3.33
CA LEU A 276 -5.62 -11.14 -3.98
C LEU A 276 -6.00 -11.25 -5.45
N SER A 277 -7.20 -10.83 -5.82
CA SER A 277 -7.73 -10.90 -7.19
C SER A 277 -7.50 -9.63 -8.03
N SER A 278 -6.67 -8.71 -7.57
CA SER A 278 -6.52 -7.36 -8.13
C SER A 278 -6.13 -7.32 -9.60
N ALA A 279 -6.72 -6.38 -10.35
CA ALA A 279 -6.36 -6.11 -11.74
C ALA A 279 -5.06 -5.29 -11.88
N TRP A 280 -4.75 -4.43 -10.92
CA TRP A 280 -3.47 -3.69 -10.82
C TRP A 280 -3.17 -3.30 -9.38
N GLU A 281 -1.87 -3.24 -9.05
CA GLU A 281 -1.37 -2.85 -7.73
C GLU A 281 -0.14 -1.92 -7.83
N GLY A 282 0.38 -1.54 -6.70
CA GLY A 282 1.72 -0.97 -6.56
C GLY A 282 2.58 -1.89 -5.71
N SER A 283 2.13 -2.09 -4.46
CA SER A 283 2.63 -3.09 -3.51
C SER A 283 1.46 -3.36 -2.54
N PRO A 284 0.72 -4.46 -2.70
CA PRO A 284 -0.48 -4.75 -1.92
C PRO A 284 -0.14 -5.10 -0.47
N ASN A 285 -0.35 -4.16 0.46
CA ASN A 285 -0.07 -4.35 1.88
C ASN A 285 -0.79 -5.58 2.44
N VAL A 286 -2.05 -5.80 2.05
CA VAL A 286 -2.87 -6.91 2.54
C VAL A 286 -2.27 -8.30 2.21
N LEU A 287 -1.58 -8.45 1.07
CA LEU A 287 -0.86 -9.67 0.74
C LEU A 287 0.37 -9.84 1.64
N THR A 288 1.13 -8.75 1.85
CA THR A 288 2.27 -8.74 2.77
C THR A 288 1.83 -9.02 4.21
N GLU A 289 0.69 -8.44 4.65
CA GLU A 289 0.09 -8.66 5.97
C GLU A 289 -0.30 -10.13 6.17
N ALA A 290 -0.96 -10.74 5.17
CA ALA A 290 -1.35 -12.15 5.21
C ALA A 290 -0.13 -13.08 5.30
N LEU A 291 0.90 -12.86 4.48
CA LEU A 291 2.15 -13.64 4.52
C LEU A 291 2.89 -13.46 5.84
N ALA A 292 2.95 -12.24 6.39
CA ALA A 292 3.58 -11.95 7.68
C ALA A 292 2.89 -12.68 8.85
N LEU A 293 1.58 -12.89 8.76
CA LEU A 293 0.81 -13.72 9.69
C LEU A 293 0.93 -15.23 9.39
N GLY A 294 1.61 -15.59 8.32
CA GLY A 294 1.79 -16.97 7.92
C GLY A 294 0.57 -17.58 7.21
N VAL A 295 -0.33 -16.77 6.66
CA VAL A 295 -1.51 -17.24 5.94
C VAL A 295 -1.13 -17.67 4.52
N PRO A 296 -1.56 -18.86 4.05
CA PRO A 296 -1.43 -19.25 2.66
C PRO A 296 -2.07 -18.24 1.72
N SER A 297 -1.42 -17.89 0.63
CA SER A 297 -1.90 -16.80 -0.22
C SER A 297 -1.81 -17.17 -1.70
N VAL A 298 -2.83 -16.78 -2.46
CA VAL A 298 -2.90 -16.83 -3.93
C VAL A 298 -3.10 -15.41 -4.44
N ALA A 299 -2.44 -15.02 -5.52
CA ALA A 299 -2.62 -13.71 -6.10
C ALA A 299 -2.72 -13.73 -7.63
N THR A 300 -3.41 -12.74 -8.19
CA THR A 300 -3.29 -12.44 -9.62
C THR A 300 -1.91 -11.87 -9.93
N ASN A 301 -1.36 -12.24 -11.08
CA ASN A 301 -0.11 -11.69 -11.60
C ASN A 301 -0.36 -10.33 -12.27
N CYS A 302 -0.91 -9.40 -11.51
CA CYS A 302 -1.19 -8.05 -11.98
C CYS A 302 0.09 -7.18 -12.03
N PRO A 303 0.09 -6.10 -12.83
CA PRO A 303 1.22 -5.19 -12.90
C PRO A 303 1.63 -4.64 -11.53
N SER A 304 2.89 -4.83 -11.16
CA SER A 304 3.56 -4.42 -9.93
C SER A 304 3.06 -5.12 -8.65
N GLY A 305 3.97 -5.43 -7.77
CA GLY A 305 3.70 -5.87 -6.40
C GLY A 305 3.60 -7.38 -6.22
N PRO A 306 2.52 -8.08 -6.62
CA PRO A 306 2.37 -9.52 -6.31
C PRO A 306 3.53 -10.39 -6.80
N TRP A 307 4.00 -10.18 -8.02
CA TRP A 307 5.18 -10.85 -8.59
C TRP A 307 6.43 -10.73 -7.70
N GLU A 308 6.67 -9.52 -7.15
CA GLU A 308 7.82 -9.26 -6.29
C GLU A 308 7.63 -9.82 -4.87
N ILE A 309 6.41 -9.70 -4.31
CA ILE A 309 6.11 -10.18 -2.96
C ILE A 309 6.14 -11.70 -2.89
N LEU A 310 5.59 -12.37 -3.91
CA LEU A 310 5.55 -13.82 -4.00
C LEU A 310 6.80 -14.44 -4.66
N ASP A 311 7.83 -13.62 -4.93
CA ASP A 311 9.08 -14.06 -5.58
C ASP A 311 8.80 -14.97 -6.78
N GLN A 312 8.11 -14.40 -7.79
CA GLN A 312 7.79 -15.09 -9.05
C GLN A 312 6.89 -16.34 -8.88
N GLY A 313 6.14 -16.42 -7.79
CA GLY A 313 5.28 -17.56 -7.46
C GLY A 313 5.89 -18.57 -6.49
N ARG A 314 7.13 -18.34 -6.03
CA ARG A 314 7.82 -19.22 -5.07
C ARG A 314 7.07 -19.31 -3.73
N TRP A 315 6.46 -18.21 -3.27
CA TRP A 315 5.82 -18.11 -1.95
C TRP A 315 4.30 -18.22 -2.00
N GLY A 316 3.75 -18.42 -3.19
CA GLY A 316 2.32 -18.59 -3.43
C GLY A 316 1.99 -18.45 -4.91
N PRO A 317 0.97 -19.16 -5.43
CA PRO A 317 0.63 -19.14 -6.84
C PRO A 317 0.29 -17.74 -7.36
N LEU A 318 0.71 -17.48 -8.60
CA LEU A 318 0.36 -16.32 -9.40
C LEU A 318 -0.46 -16.76 -10.61
N VAL A 319 -1.65 -16.22 -10.77
CA VAL A 319 -2.57 -16.55 -11.87
C VAL A 319 -2.86 -15.34 -12.77
N PRO A 320 -3.28 -15.53 -14.02
CA PRO A 320 -3.66 -14.40 -14.88
C PRO A 320 -4.76 -13.53 -14.27
N VAL A 321 -4.73 -12.23 -14.56
CA VAL A 321 -5.78 -11.28 -14.13
C VAL A 321 -7.10 -11.65 -14.83
N GLY A 322 -8.20 -11.69 -14.07
CA GLY A 322 -9.53 -11.96 -14.58
C GLY A 322 -9.83 -13.45 -14.86
N ASP A 323 -8.86 -14.34 -14.68
CA ASP A 323 -9.04 -15.79 -14.88
C ASP A 323 -9.56 -16.48 -13.60
N ASP A 324 -10.87 -16.55 -13.48
CA ASP A 324 -11.54 -17.16 -12.33
C ASP A 324 -11.35 -18.69 -12.27
N ALA A 325 -11.11 -19.36 -13.40
CA ALA A 325 -10.86 -20.79 -13.43
C ALA A 325 -9.46 -21.12 -12.89
N ALA A 326 -8.43 -20.45 -13.40
CA ALA A 326 -7.07 -20.59 -12.88
C ALA A 326 -6.97 -20.17 -11.40
N LEU A 327 -7.71 -19.13 -10.99
CA LEU A 327 -7.76 -18.70 -9.60
C LEU A 327 -8.38 -19.78 -8.71
N ALA A 328 -9.48 -20.42 -9.11
CA ALA A 328 -10.13 -21.49 -8.37
C ALA A 328 -9.24 -22.72 -8.23
N GLU A 329 -8.54 -23.11 -9.31
CA GLU A 329 -7.58 -24.21 -9.29
C GLU A 329 -6.44 -23.94 -8.30
N ALA A 330 -5.83 -22.76 -8.36
CA ALA A 330 -4.77 -22.33 -7.44
C ALA A 330 -5.25 -22.26 -5.98
N MET A 331 -6.49 -21.81 -5.75
CA MET A 331 -7.11 -21.79 -4.42
C MET A 331 -7.24 -23.22 -3.86
N ASN A 332 -7.78 -24.17 -4.63
CA ASN A 332 -7.92 -25.55 -4.19
C ASN A 332 -6.56 -26.19 -3.90
N ALA A 333 -5.60 -26.07 -4.81
CA ALA A 333 -4.26 -26.61 -4.63
C ALA A 333 -3.56 -26.05 -3.37
N THR A 334 -3.72 -24.74 -3.11
CA THR A 334 -3.14 -24.10 -1.92
C THR A 334 -3.84 -24.53 -0.63
N LEU A 335 -5.15 -24.78 -0.65
CA LEU A 335 -5.88 -25.30 0.50
C LEU A 335 -5.46 -26.75 0.83
N ASP A 336 -5.14 -27.57 -0.19
CA ASP A 336 -4.74 -28.96 -0.02
C ASP A 336 -3.29 -29.10 0.44
N ALA A 337 -2.38 -28.30 -0.13
CA ALA A 337 -0.93 -28.38 0.14
C ALA A 337 -0.32 -26.99 0.37
N PRO A 338 -0.63 -26.31 1.49
CA PRO A 338 -0.06 -24.99 1.77
C PRO A 338 1.43 -25.08 2.09
N LEU A 339 2.22 -24.13 1.59
CA LEU A 339 3.62 -23.97 2.00
C LEU A 339 3.72 -23.81 3.53
N PRO A 340 4.83 -24.17 4.19
CA PRO A 340 5.04 -23.95 5.61
C PRO A 340 4.94 -22.46 6.02
N ALA A 341 4.37 -22.18 7.20
CA ALA A 341 4.10 -20.80 7.64
C ALA A 341 5.35 -19.94 7.85
N ASP A 342 6.45 -20.56 8.28
CA ASP A 342 7.77 -19.91 8.44
C ASP A 342 8.33 -19.44 7.10
N GLN A 343 8.21 -20.24 6.06
CA GLN A 343 8.63 -19.87 4.71
C GLN A 343 7.83 -18.66 4.19
N ARG A 344 6.51 -18.64 4.41
CA ARG A 344 5.66 -17.50 4.02
C ARG A 344 6.04 -16.23 4.78
N ARG A 345 6.35 -16.32 6.08
CA ARG A 345 6.81 -15.18 6.87
C ARG A 345 8.18 -14.67 6.40
N SER A 346 9.09 -15.58 6.03
CA SER A 346 10.42 -15.18 5.53
C SER A 346 10.34 -14.39 4.22
N ALA A 347 9.36 -14.67 3.36
CA ALA A 347 9.14 -13.95 2.11
C ALA A 347 9.02 -12.42 2.30
N VAL A 348 8.47 -12.00 3.42
CA VAL A 348 8.16 -10.59 3.70
C VAL A 348 8.92 -10.04 4.90
N ALA A 349 9.91 -10.75 5.43
CA ALA A 349 10.65 -10.35 6.62
C ALA A 349 11.30 -8.95 6.53
N HIS A 350 11.58 -8.48 5.31
CA HIS A 350 12.15 -7.17 5.04
C HIS A 350 11.11 -6.03 4.89
N TYR A 351 9.80 -6.31 5.00
CA TYR A 351 8.74 -5.30 4.97
C TYR A 351 8.48 -4.68 6.35
N THR A 352 9.52 -4.56 7.16
CA THR A 352 9.43 -4.01 8.53
C THR A 352 9.33 -2.50 8.52
N ARG A 353 8.67 -1.97 9.56
CA ARG A 353 8.62 -0.53 9.80
C ARG A 353 10.01 0.07 9.96
N ASP A 354 10.91 -0.60 10.67
CA ASP A 354 12.25 -0.10 10.95
C ASP A 354 13.09 0.01 9.69
N ALA A 355 13.15 -1.02 8.86
CA ALA A 355 13.89 -1.01 7.59
C ALA A 355 13.38 0.10 6.66
N ALA A 356 12.05 0.25 6.55
CA ALA A 356 11.46 1.32 5.77
C ALA A 356 11.79 2.70 6.33
N THR A 357 11.66 2.89 7.66
CA THR A 357 11.94 4.17 8.32
C THR A 357 13.37 4.63 8.04
N ASP A 358 14.36 3.75 8.20
CA ASP A 358 15.78 4.08 7.95
C ASP A 358 16.03 4.43 6.48
N ALA A 359 15.42 3.70 5.56
CA ALA A 359 15.54 4.00 4.13
C ALA A 359 14.90 5.35 3.76
N TYR A 360 13.74 5.69 4.35
CA TYR A 360 13.11 6.99 4.14
C TYR A 360 13.93 8.13 4.74
N LEU A 361 14.50 7.96 5.94
CA LEU A 361 15.36 8.97 6.55
C LEU A 361 16.62 9.24 5.71
N ARG A 362 17.26 8.19 5.19
CA ARG A 362 18.38 8.37 4.24
C ARG A 362 17.97 9.16 2.99
N ALA A 363 16.86 8.83 2.37
CA ALA A 363 16.37 9.53 1.18
C ALA A 363 16.02 11.00 1.47
N LEU A 364 15.56 11.29 2.70
CA LEU A 364 15.25 12.64 3.18
C LEU A 364 16.51 13.46 3.56
N GLY A 365 17.68 12.81 3.64
CA GLY A 365 18.91 13.45 4.12
C GLY A 365 18.91 13.69 5.63
N LEU A 366 18.16 12.87 6.38
CA LEU A 366 18.01 12.93 7.83
C LEU A 366 18.59 11.69 8.55
N GLY A 367 19.18 10.76 7.80
CA GLY A 367 19.86 9.60 8.36
C GLY A 367 21.18 10.02 8.99
N ALA A 368 21.52 9.50 10.19
CA ALA A 368 22.87 9.59 10.71
C ALA A 368 23.81 8.86 9.73
N ASP A 369 24.89 9.51 9.31
CA ASP A 369 26.00 8.89 8.59
C ASP A 369 26.68 7.88 9.51
N HIS A 370 26.14 6.67 9.61
CA HIS A 370 26.92 5.53 10.03
C HIS A 370 27.69 5.08 8.80
N GLY A 371 28.93 5.60 8.70
CA GLY A 371 29.89 5.24 7.65
C GLY A 371 30.12 3.73 7.60
N THR A 372 29.35 3.07 6.75
CA THR A 372 29.77 1.80 6.16
C THR A 372 30.42 2.12 4.83
N GLN A 373 31.74 2.37 4.87
CA GLN A 373 32.61 2.12 3.75
C GLN A 373 32.45 0.63 3.39
N GLU A 374 31.62 0.33 2.42
CA GLU A 374 31.76 -0.92 1.68
C GLU A 374 33.10 -0.87 0.94
N SER A 375 34.06 -1.62 1.45
CA SER A 375 35.29 -1.92 0.74
C SER A 375 34.96 -2.60 -0.59
N PRO A 376 35.56 -2.21 -1.72
CA PRO A 376 35.31 -2.87 -3.00
C PRO A 376 35.77 -4.35 -2.91
N PRO A 377 35.05 -5.28 -3.57
CA PRO A 377 35.45 -6.68 -3.57
C PRO A 377 36.84 -6.82 -4.20
N CYS A 378 37.73 -7.43 -3.42
CA CYS A 378 39.08 -7.77 -3.85
C CYS A 378 39.01 -8.67 -5.09
N SER A 379 39.48 -8.16 -6.21
CA SER A 379 39.72 -8.94 -7.42
C SER A 379 40.85 -9.93 -7.13
N SER A 380 40.51 -11.22 -6.98
CA SER A 380 41.49 -12.31 -7.06
C SER A 380 41.45 -12.93 -8.46
N ARG A 381 42.59 -13.00 -9.04
CA ARG A 381 42.99 -13.53 -10.34
C ARG A 381 42.48 -14.93 -10.65
#